data_c6bc37a3c4d47e9f72534532eb1e1422
#
_entry.id   c6bc37a3c4d47e9f72534532eb1e1422
#
_cell.length_a   1.000
_cell.length_b   1.000
_cell.length_c   1.000
_cell.angle_alpha   90.00
_cell.angle_beta   90.00
_cell.angle_gamma   90.00
#
_symmetry.space_group_name_H-M   'P 1'
#
loop_
_entity.id
_entity.type
_entity.pdbx_description
1 polymer ?
#
loop_
_entity_poly.entity_id
_entity_poly.type
_entity_poly.pdbx_seq_one_letter_code
_entity_poly.pdbx_strand_id
1 'polypeptide(L)'
;MHYIKKMKKSKTRIFVSQTISANLIIYIRNKQHHFLKNVLRVKINDKINIFDGMTGEWETIITSINRDNIVLRVIKNIHLLKKSPDIWLVFAPIKQHRMNLSIQKATELGASKIIPCITEFTDNKNINMKSLRDNAIEAAEQSERLDLPEIENPMDLLSLISNWPEDRI
;
A
#
# COMPACT_ATOMS: atom_id res chain seq x y z
N MET A 1 25.10 -30.34 19.91
CA MET A 1 25.42 -28.99 19.40
C MET A 1 24.33 -28.56 18.42
N HIS A 2 23.29 -27.84 18.92
CA HIS A 2 22.16 -27.43 18.08
C HIS A 2 22.59 -26.21 17.27
N TYR A 3 22.79 -26.37 15.99
CA TYR A 3 22.89 -25.25 15.04
C TYR A 3 21.56 -24.51 15.02
N ILE A 4 21.43 -23.40 15.74
CA ILE A 4 20.35 -22.44 15.57
C ILE A 4 20.52 -21.86 14.15
N LYS A 5 19.79 -22.40 13.19
CA LYS A 5 19.73 -21.90 11.82
C LYS A 5 19.20 -20.47 11.90
N LYS A 6 20.09 -19.48 11.79
CA LYS A 6 19.77 -18.06 11.86
C LYS A 6 18.62 -17.81 10.89
N MET A 7 17.42 -17.55 11.41
CA MET A 7 16.23 -17.31 10.58
C MET A 7 16.54 -16.14 9.65
N LYS A 8 16.51 -16.38 8.36
CA LYS A 8 16.75 -15.35 7.36
C LYS A 8 15.68 -14.26 7.51
N LYS A 9 16.11 -13.02 7.79
CA LYS A 9 15.20 -11.86 7.87
C LYS A 9 14.47 -11.71 6.53
N SER A 10 13.23 -11.24 6.55
CA SER A 10 12.49 -10.91 5.32
C SER A 10 13.30 -9.92 4.46
N LYS A 11 13.31 -10.13 3.15
CA LYS A 11 14.05 -9.27 2.22
C LYS A 11 13.31 -7.96 1.90
N THR A 12 11.99 -7.98 1.97
CA THR A 12 11.12 -6.85 1.66
C THR A 12 9.70 -7.13 2.13
N ARG A 13 8.86 -6.13 2.03
CA ARG A 13 7.40 -6.24 2.21
C ARG A 13 6.69 -5.66 0.99
N ILE A 14 5.57 -6.25 0.64
CA ILE A 14 4.77 -5.84 -0.53
C ILE A 14 3.28 -5.88 -0.20
N PHE A 15 2.53 -4.99 -0.79
CA PHE A 15 1.07 -4.95 -0.70
C PHE A 15 0.44 -5.99 -1.64
N VAL A 16 -0.63 -6.63 -1.18
CA VAL A 16 -1.49 -7.51 -1.99
C VAL A 16 -2.95 -7.09 -1.83
N SER A 17 -3.69 -7.06 -2.93
CA SER A 17 -5.08 -6.58 -2.94
C SER A 17 -6.11 -7.61 -2.45
N GLN A 18 -5.69 -8.83 -2.18
CA GLN A 18 -6.57 -9.90 -1.67
C GLN A 18 -6.42 -10.06 -0.16
N THR A 19 -7.51 -10.36 0.53
CA THR A 19 -7.49 -10.64 1.98
C THR A 19 -6.59 -11.83 2.29
N ILE A 20 -5.72 -11.66 3.28
CA ILE A 20 -4.71 -12.66 3.64
C ILE A 20 -5.22 -13.55 4.78
N SER A 21 -4.94 -14.83 4.67
CA SER A 21 -5.16 -15.82 5.75
C SER A 21 -4.03 -16.83 5.79
N ALA A 22 -3.92 -17.56 6.90
CA ALA A 22 -2.89 -18.60 7.05
C ALA A 22 -3.03 -19.69 5.98
N ASN A 23 -1.88 -20.19 5.51
CA ASN A 23 -1.75 -21.21 4.45
C ASN A 23 -2.23 -20.81 3.06
N LEU A 24 -2.68 -19.55 2.86
CA LEU A 24 -3.09 -19.06 1.56
C LEU A 24 -1.91 -19.08 0.57
N ILE A 25 -2.21 -19.40 -0.69
CA ILE A 25 -1.26 -19.30 -1.80
C ILE A 25 -1.53 -18.00 -2.55
N ILE A 26 -0.48 -17.20 -2.72
CA ILE A 26 -0.55 -15.88 -3.36
C ILE A 26 0.36 -15.86 -4.58
N TYR A 27 -0.16 -15.35 -5.69
CA TYR A 27 0.56 -15.21 -6.95
C TYR A 27 0.97 -13.77 -7.17
N ILE A 28 2.26 -13.49 -7.11
CA ILE A 28 2.81 -12.18 -7.41
C ILE A 28 3.09 -12.08 -8.91
N ARG A 29 2.57 -11.03 -9.56
CA ARG A 29 2.63 -10.82 -11.01
C ARG A 29 3.09 -9.39 -11.35
N ASN A 30 3.24 -9.10 -12.63
CA ASN A 30 3.49 -7.77 -13.20
C ASN A 30 4.70 -7.05 -12.57
N LYS A 31 4.55 -5.79 -12.17
CA LYS A 31 5.62 -4.96 -11.61
C LYS A 31 6.27 -5.57 -10.37
N GLN A 32 5.47 -6.12 -9.46
CA GLN A 32 5.97 -6.77 -8.24
C GLN A 32 6.79 -8.03 -8.56
N HIS A 33 6.34 -8.86 -9.53
CA HIS A 33 7.13 -10.00 -10.02
C HIS A 33 8.48 -9.54 -10.55
N HIS A 34 8.49 -8.53 -11.44
CA HIS A 34 9.73 -7.96 -11.98
C HIS A 34 10.66 -7.46 -10.88
N PHE A 35 10.13 -6.72 -9.91
CA PHE A 35 10.90 -6.19 -8.78
C PHE A 35 11.53 -7.32 -7.95
N LEU A 36 10.74 -8.31 -7.53
CA LEU A 36 11.25 -9.42 -6.72
C LEU A 36 12.29 -10.25 -7.46
N LYS A 37 12.02 -10.58 -8.73
CA LYS A 37 12.88 -11.47 -9.54
C LYS A 37 14.16 -10.78 -10.00
N ASN A 38 14.04 -9.58 -10.57
CA ASN A 38 15.14 -8.95 -11.31
C ASN A 38 15.91 -7.93 -10.45
N VAL A 39 15.26 -7.22 -9.53
CA VAL A 39 15.90 -6.24 -8.65
C VAL A 39 16.39 -6.91 -7.38
N LEU A 40 15.50 -7.54 -6.62
CA LEU A 40 15.85 -8.20 -5.35
C LEU A 40 16.49 -9.58 -5.53
N ARG A 41 16.34 -10.17 -6.71
CA ARG A 41 16.92 -11.49 -7.06
C ARG A 41 16.60 -12.54 -5.99
N VAL A 42 15.31 -12.63 -5.65
CA VAL A 42 14.83 -13.57 -4.65
C VAL A 42 14.99 -15.01 -5.13
N LYS A 43 15.08 -15.93 -4.17
CA LYS A 43 15.24 -17.38 -4.42
C LYS A 43 14.12 -18.16 -3.75
N ILE A 44 13.88 -19.37 -4.20
CA ILE A 44 13.00 -20.33 -3.51
C ILE A 44 13.47 -20.45 -2.05
N ASN A 45 12.52 -20.52 -1.12
CA ASN A 45 12.69 -20.51 0.34
C ASN A 45 13.14 -19.15 0.93
N ASP A 46 13.25 -18.07 0.14
CA ASP A 46 13.37 -16.74 0.73
C ASP A 46 12.04 -16.31 1.36
N LYS A 47 12.13 -15.51 2.43
CA LYS A 47 10.98 -14.94 3.10
C LYS A 47 10.69 -13.55 2.58
N ILE A 48 9.40 -13.27 2.41
CA ILE A 48 8.87 -11.95 2.03
C ILE A 48 7.69 -11.67 2.95
N ASN A 49 7.60 -10.46 3.44
CA ASN A 49 6.42 -10.02 4.17
C ASN A 49 5.39 -9.47 3.18
N ILE A 50 4.13 -9.68 3.48
CA ILE A 50 3.02 -9.12 2.72
C ILE A 50 2.00 -8.50 3.67
N PHE A 51 1.25 -7.51 3.17
CA PHE A 51 0.12 -6.91 3.89
C PHE A 51 -1.00 -6.55 2.91
N ASP A 52 -2.23 -6.47 3.40
CA ASP A 52 -3.44 -6.25 2.59
C ASP A 52 -4.21 -4.98 2.99
N GLY A 53 -3.71 -4.23 3.98
CA GLY A 53 -4.41 -3.07 4.53
C GLY A 53 -5.54 -3.41 5.51
N MET A 54 -5.82 -4.69 5.77
CA MET A 54 -6.99 -5.14 6.53
C MET A 54 -6.66 -6.13 7.64
N THR A 55 -5.77 -7.09 7.38
CA THR A 55 -5.48 -8.20 8.31
C THR A 55 -4.12 -8.08 8.99
N GLY A 56 -3.34 -7.05 8.64
CA GLY A 56 -2.01 -6.82 9.19
C GLY A 56 -0.89 -7.34 8.28
N GLU A 57 0.26 -7.65 8.85
CA GLU A 57 1.44 -8.10 8.12
C GLU A 57 1.68 -9.60 8.34
N TRP A 58 2.00 -10.28 7.23
CA TRP A 58 2.15 -11.71 7.19
C TRP A 58 3.50 -12.12 6.63
N GLU A 59 4.14 -13.07 7.30
CA GLU A 59 5.34 -13.75 6.79
C GLU A 59 4.94 -14.78 5.75
N THR A 60 5.62 -14.75 4.60
CA THR A 60 5.47 -15.76 3.54
C THR A 60 6.79 -16.39 3.18
N ILE A 61 6.72 -17.50 2.49
CA ILE A 61 7.87 -18.18 1.88
C ILE A 61 7.64 -18.36 0.38
N ILE A 62 8.67 -18.11 -0.42
CA ILE A 62 8.64 -18.34 -1.86
C ILE A 62 8.71 -19.85 -2.12
N THR A 63 7.67 -20.39 -2.75
CA THR A 63 7.58 -21.82 -3.11
C THR A 63 7.93 -22.07 -4.57
N SER A 64 7.72 -21.09 -5.46
CA SER A 64 8.05 -21.22 -6.88
C SER A 64 8.36 -19.84 -7.48
N ILE A 65 9.25 -19.83 -8.49
CA ILE A 65 9.59 -18.67 -9.31
C ILE A 65 9.44 -19.08 -10.76
N ASN A 66 8.37 -18.62 -11.39
CA ASN A 66 8.03 -18.93 -12.77
C ASN A 66 8.41 -17.78 -13.72
N ARG A 67 8.11 -17.96 -15.02
CA ARG A 67 8.32 -16.91 -16.03
C ARG A 67 7.49 -15.66 -15.71
N ASP A 68 6.21 -15.84 -15.34
CA ASP A 68 5.21 -14.78 -15.27
C ASP A 68 4.68 -14.52 -13.84
N ASN A 69 5.08 -15.33 -12.87
CA ASN A 69 4.67 -15.15 -11.47
C ASN A 69 5.68 -15.74 -10.48
N ILE A 70 5.60 -15.26 -9.24
CA ILE A 70 6.21 -15.85 -8.06
C ILE A 70 5.09 -16.35 -7.16
N VAL A 71 5.22 -17.57 -6.66
CA VAL A 71 4.24 -18.18 -5.76
C VAL A 71 4.73 -18.06 -4.32
N LEU A 72 3.91 -17.43 -3.49
CA LEU A 72 4.12 -17.30 -2.06
C LEU A 72 3.15 -18.19 -1.32
N ARG A 73 3.61 -18.85 -0.26
CA ARG A 73 2.76 -19.49 0.74
C ARG A 73 2.79 -18.69 2.02
N VAL A 74 1.62 -18.30 2.51
CA VAL A 74 1.45 -17.58 3.77
C VAL A 74 1.76 -18.52 4.94
N ILE A 75 2.60 -18.09 5.85
CA ILE A 75 3.03 -18.89 7.02
C ILE A 75 2.28 -18.46 8.28
N LYS A 76 2.39 -17.19 8.66
CA LYS A 76 1.81 -16.67 9.90
C LYS A 76 1.65 -15.15 9.85
N ASN A 77 0.70 -14.64 10.62
CA ASN A 77 0.63 -13.22 10.93
C ASN A 77 1.80 -12.84 11.85
N ILE A 78 2.48 -11.76 11.56
CA ILE A 78 3.62 -11.26 12.35
C ILE A 78 3.34 -9.92 13.01
N HIS A 79 2.42 -9.11 12.44
CA HIS A 79 1.94 -7.89 13.04
C HIS A 79 0.44 -7.74 12.79
N LEU A 80 -0.33 -7.56 13.84
CA LEU A 80 -1.75 -7.22 13.72
C LEU A 80 -1.91 -5.83 13.10
N LEU A 81 -3.03 -5.62 12.42
CA LEU A 81 -3.34 -4.32 11.86
C LEU A 81 -3.40 -3.26 12.97
N LYS A 82 -2.61 -2.21 12.79
CA LYS A 82 -2.74 -0.96 13.55
C LYS A 82 -3.23 0.10 12.57
N LYS A 83 -4.45 0.57 12.79
CA LYS A 83 -5.02 1.65 11.98
C LYS A 83 -4.32 2.97 12.27
N SER A 84 -4.12 3.76 11.24
CA SER A 84 -3.68 5.14 11.36
C SER A 84 -4.73 6.02 12.07
N PRO A 85 -4.34 7.16 12.66
CA PRO A 85 -5.28 8.11 13.23
C PRO A 85 -6.25 8.64 12.16
N ASP A 86 -7.43 9.05 12.57
CA ASP A 86 -8.45 9.57 11.65
C ASP A 86 -8.14 11.01 11.21
N ILE A 87 -7.17 11.15 10.30
CA ILE A 87 -6.72 12.42 9.73
C ILE A 87 -7.06 12.43 8.25
N TRP A 88 -7.78 13.43 7.79
CA TRP A 88 -8.15 13.62 6.41
C TRP A 88 -7.31 14.72 5.76
N LEU A 89 -6.77 14.45 4.59
CA LEU A 89 -6.13 15.45 3.74
C LEU A 89 -7.10 15.84 2.63
N VAL A 90 -7.58 17.09 2.67
CA VAL A 90 -8.33 17.71 1.57
C VAL A 90 -7.41 18.69 0.88
N PHE A 91 -7.27 18.60 -0.44
CA PHE A 91 -6.39 19.51 -1.19
C PHE A 91 -6.88 19.76 -2.62
N ALA A 92 -6.64 20.96 -3.14
CA ALA A 92 -6.90 21.24 -4.54
C ALA A 92 -5.84 20.57 -5.42
N PRO A 93 -6.24 19.88 -6.50
CA PRO A 93 -5.32 19.21 -7.41
C PRO A 93 -4.31 20.18 -8.03
N ILE A 94 -3.07 19.78 -8.00
CA ILE A 94 -1.91 20.48 -8.56
C ILE A 94 -1.26 19.63 -9.65
N LYS A 95 -0.12 20.04 -10.20
CA LYS A 95 0.61 19.25 -11.21
C LYS A 95 0.89 17.82 -10.72
N GLN A 96 0.70 16.82 -11.58
CA GLN A 96 0.71 15.39 -11.24
C GLN A 96 1.91 14.97 -10.37
N HIS A 97 3.12 15.42 -10.71
CA HIS A 97 4.32 15.04 -9.94
C HIS A 97 4.30 15.56 -8.50
N ARG A 98 3.70 16.75 -8.26
CA ARG A 98 3.52 17.31 -6.91
C ARG A 98 2.41 16.61 -6.15
N MET A 99 1.31 16.24 -6.84
CA MET A 99 0.27 15.40 -6.23
C MET A 99 0.85 14.05 -5.76
N ASN A 100 1.64 13.38 -6.61
CA ASN A 100 2.28 12.13 -6.24
C ASN A 100 3.13 12.26 -4.97
N LEU A 101 3.91 13.34 -4.87
CA LEU A 101 4.69 13.63 -3.65
C LEU A 101 3.78 13.90 -2.44
N SER A 102 2.69 14.66 -2.61
CA SER A 102 1.73 14.94 -1.53
C SER A 102 1.07 13.66 -1.03
N ILE A 103 0.62 12.78 -1.94
CA ILE A 103 0.05 11.47 -1.60
C ILE A 103 1.06 10.60 -0.85
N GLN A 104 2.30 10.54 -1.35
CA GLN A 104 3.38 9.82 -0.69
C GLN A 104 3.55 10.30 0.75
N LYS A 105 3.73 11.62 0.95
CA LYS A 105 3.96 12.19 2.30
C LYS A 105 2.74 12.09 3.20
N ALA A 106 1.53 12.31 2.68
CA ALA A 106 0.30 12.10 3.46
C ALA A 106 0.18 10.63 3.94
N THR A 107 0.51 9.67 3.09
CA THR A 107 0.52 8.26 3.45
C THR A 107 1.57 7.96 4.50
N GLU A 108 2.81 8.40 4.32
CA GLU A 108 3.91 8.22 5.29
C GLU A 108 3.58 8.83 6.67
N LEU A 109 2.88 9.97 6.69
CA LEU A 109 2.48 10.69 7.91
C LEU A 109 1.19 10.16 8.54
N GLY A 110 0.53 9.17 7.94
CA GLY A 110 -0.59 8.47 8.54
C GLY A 110 -1.97 9.08 8.25
N ALA A 111 -2.14 9.86 7.17
CA ALA A 111 -3.48 10.27 6.75
C ALA A 111 -4.35 9.03 6.48
N SER A 112 -5.57 8.99 7.04
CA SER A 112 -6.53 7.89 6.84
C SER A 112 -7.35 8.06 5.56
N LYS A 113 -7.59 9.33 5.17
CA LYS A 113 -8.36 9.65 3.97
C LYS A 113 -7.72 10.80 3.19
N ILE A 114 -7.81 10.76 1.88
CA ILE A 114 -7.29 11.78 0.97
C ILE A 114 -8.37 12.14 -0.03
N ILE A 115 -8.73 13.43 -0.11
CA ILE A 115 -9.84 13.92 -0.93
C ILE A 115 -9.32 15.02 -1.86
N PRO A 116 -9.15 14.72 -3.17
CA PRO A 116 -8.90 15.75 -4.17
C PRO A 116 -10.14 16.64 -4.32
N CYS A 117 -10.04 17.92 -3.98
CA CYS A 117 -11.14 18.88 -3.99
C CYS A 117 -11.00 19.88 -5.12
N ILE A 118 -11.93 19.88 -6.07
CA ILE A 118 -11.94 20.83 -7.19
C ILE A 118 -12.47 22.17 -6.69
N THR A 119 -11.66 23.21 -6.82
CA THR A 119 -12.02 24.60 -6.50
C THR A 119 -12.12 25.42 -7.77
N GLU A 120 -12.59 26.68 -7.67
CA GLU A 120 -12.75 27.61 -8.79
C GLU A 120 -11.45 27.76 -9.60
N PHE A 121 -10.32 27.86 -8.92
CA PHE A 121 -8.99 28.08 -9.53
C PHE A 121 -8.19 26.77 -9.71
N THR A 122 -8.85 25.62 -9.77
CA THR A 122 -8.18 24.35 -10.05
C THR A 122 -7.89 24.20 -11.55
N ASP A 123 -6.63 24.33 -11.94
CA ASP A 123 -6.20 24.18 -13.35
C ASP A 123 -6.29 22.73 -13.83
N ASN A 124 -5.86 21.80 -13.02
CA ASN A 124 -5.76 20.39 -13.38
C ASN A 124 -6.96 19.59 -12.85
N LYS A 125 -7.99 19.45 -13.68
CA LYS A 125 -9.18 18.63 -13.37
C LYS A 125 -9.04 17.16 -13.78
N ASN A 126 -8.02 16.84 -14.60
CA ASN A 126 -7.79 15.47 -15.05
C ASN A 126 -6.77 14.77 -14.16
N ILE A 127 -7.26 14.06 -13.15
CA ILE A 127 -6.46 13.40 -12.12
C ILE A 127 -6.29 11.93 -12.45
N ASN A 128 -5.05 11.47 -12.53
CA ASN A 128 -4.77 10.04 -12.67
C ASN A 128 -4.90 9.34 -11.31
N MET A 129 -6.12 8.92 -10.96
CA MET A 129 -6.45 8.24 -9.71
C MET A 129 -5.64 6.95 -9.49
N LYS A 130 -5.35 6.23 -10.59
CA LYS A 130 -4.51 5.04 -10.51
C LYS A 130 -3.11 5.38 -10.02
N SER A 131 -2.51 6.44 -10.56
CA SER A 131 -1.18 6.91 -10.13
C SER A 131 -1.19 7.31 -8.64
N LEU A 132 -2.24 7.96 -8.15
CA LEU A 132 -2.34 8.32 -6.74
C LEU A 132 -2.37 7.08 -5.84
N ARG A 133 -3.18 6.08 -6.19
CA ARG A 133 -3.27 4.81 -5.44
C ARG A 133 -1.96 4.03 -5.49
N ASP A 134 -1.32 3.94 -6.65
CA ASP A 134 -0.01 3.27 -6.79
C ASP A 134 1.05 3.94 -5.88
N ASN A 135 1.07 5.29 -5.82
CA ASN A 135 1.98 6.04 -4.93
C ASN A 135 1.69 5.82 -3.44
N ALA A 136 0.41 5.73 -3.05
CA ALA A 136 0.05 5.44 -1.66
C ALA A 136 0.50 4.02 -1.25
N ILE A 137 0.33 3.03 -2.13
CA ILE A 137 0.81 1.66 -1.89
C ILE A 137 2.33 1.65 -1.70
N GLU A 138 3.07 2.27 -2.62
CA GLU A 138 4.54 2.34 -2.55
C GLU A 138 5.00 3.05 -1.26
N ALA A 139 4.34 4.15 -0.88
CA ALA A 139 4.61 4.87 0.36
C ALA A 139 4.36 3.99 1.61
N ALA A 140 3.25 3.24 1.64
CA ALA A 140 2.95 2.32 2.73
C ALA A 140 3.96 1.17 2.81
N GLU A 141 4.41 0.63 1.66
CA GLU A 141 5.47 -0.38 1.59
C GLU A 141 6.77 0.12 2.22
N GLN A 142 7.15 1.39 1.97
CA GLN A 142 8.41 1.97 2.44
C GLN A 142 8.35 2.45 3.89
N SER A 143 7.21 3.00 4.33
CA SER A 143 7.04 3.54 5.69
C SER A 143 6.63 2.50 6.74
N GLU A 144 6.54 1.22 6.36
CA GLU A 144 6.07 0.13 7.22
C GLU A 144 4.62 0.30 7.73
N ARG A 145 3.85 1.15 7.09
CA ARG A 145 2.42 1.31 7.37
C ARG A 145 1.64 0.06 6.94
N LEU A 146 0.65 -0.37 7.75
CA LEU A 146 -0.11 -1.62 7.51
C LEU A 146 -1.50 -1.39 6.93
N ASP A 147 -2.03 -0.17 7.02
CA ASP A 147 -3.25 0.27 6.35
C ASP A 147 -2.93 1.19 5.17
N LEU A 148 -3.89 1.39 4.29
CA LEU A 148 -3.79 2.35 3.19
C LEU A 148 -4.77 3.50 3.43
N PRO A 149 -4.43 4.74 3.03
CA PRO A 149 -5.41 5.80 3.03
C PRO A 149 -6.51 5.51 2.01
N GLU A 150 -7.74 5.80 2.36
CA GLU A 150 -8.84 5.86 1.41
C GLU A 150 -8.63 7.08 0.49
N ILE A 151 -8.56 6.86 -0.82
CA ILE A 151 -8.40 7.95 -1.80
C ILE A 151 -9.71 8.10 -2.55
N GLU A 152 -10.45 9.16 -2.20
CA GLU A 152 -11.73 9.50 -2.80
C GLU A 152 -11.59 9.96 -4.25
N ASN A 153 -12.67 9.81 -5.02
CA ASN A 153 -12.74 10.44 -6.32
C ASN A 153 -12.78 11.97 -6.15
N PRO A 154 -12.26 12.73 -7.13
CA PRO A 154 -12.34 14.18 -7.09
C PRO A 154 -13.78 14.67 -6.96
N MET A 155 -14.02 15.61 -6.07
CA MET A 155 -15.32 16.26 -5.88
C MET A 155 -15.15 17.79 -5.79
N ASP A 156 -16.19 18.53 -6.10
CA ASP A 156 -16.17 19.98 -5.95
C ASP A 156 -16.32 20.39 -4.47
N LEU A 157 -15.87 21.61 -4.17
CA LEU A 157 -15.85 22.12 -2.80
C LEU A 157 -17.25 22.23 -2.18
N LEU A 158 -18.27 22.61 -2.94
CA LEU A 158 -19.64 22.75 -2.41
C LEU A 158 -20.21 21.38 -2.04
N SER A 159 -20.02 20.40 -2.92
CA SER A 159 -20.40 19.02 -2.65
C SER A 159 -19.67 18.46 -1.43
N LEU A 160 -18.37 18.76 -1.28
CA LEU A 160 -17.61 18.32 -0.12
C LEU A 160 -18.17 18.93 1.18
N ILE A 161 -18.44 20.25 1.21
CA ILE A 161 -18.97 20.95 2.37
C ILE A 161 -20.38 20.42 2.72
N SER A 162 -21.25 20.24 1.72
CA SER A 162 -22.62 19.77 1.93
C SER A 162 -22.69 18.34 2.49
N ASN A 163 -21.65 17.53 2.24
CA ASN A 163 -21.55 16.16 2.75
C ASN A 163 -20.52 16.00 3.88
N TRP A 164 -20.06 17.12 4.44
CA TRP A 164 -19.08 17.06 5.53
C TRP A 164 -19.71 16.46 6.79
N PRO A 165 -19.08 15.47 7.44
CA PRO A 165 -19.61 14.89 8.66
C PRO A 165 -19.77 15.94 9.78
N GLU A 166 -20.94 15.96 10.45
CA GLU A 166 -21.27 16.95 11.48
C GLU A 166 -20.37 16.83 12.73
N ASP A 167 -19.87 15.63 13.00
CA ASP A 167 -18.98 15.32 14.13
C ASP A 167 -17.50 15.64 13.88
N ARG A 168 -17.18 16.19 12.71
CA ARG A 168 -15.81 16.48 12.30
C ARG A 168 -15.55 17.99 12.22
N ILE A 169 -14.53 18.41 12.95
CA ILE A 169 -14.07 19.81 13.00
C ILE A 169 -13.06 20.07 11.89
#